data_f7712bb420ee44cdeb814e03c07d806d
#
_entry.id   f7712bb420ee44cdeb814e03c07d806d
#
_cell.length_a   1.000
_cell.length_b   1.000
_cell.length_c   1.000
_cell.angle_alpha   90.00
_cell.angle_beta   90.00
_cell.angle_gamma   90.00
#
_symmetry.space_group_name_H-M   'P 1'
#
loop_
_entity.id
_entity.type
_entity.pdbx_description
1 polymer ?
#
loop_
_entity_poly.entity_id
_entity_poly.type
_entity_poly.pdbx_seq_one_letter_code
_entity_poly.pdbx_strand_id
1 'polypeptide(L)'
;DKLIASDQNNRVNIFDKKNGNILKFIPTEETKIKNNFQNNFSINKDFIFMLNTYGSLYSINKKNNNVKWVTNLNQSIDINPSNLFNGHELISNDEFVIVSSEDATYIINSFNGAIISKFNIISKIKPLIIKNHLFLVSSNNLLICINIKNGEIIYSLNINEKIAEFLEIKQEFALFEDILFANDKILIQLKNSYMVEFDIKGDLVNIFKLQNKINS
;
A
#
# COMPACT_ATOMS: atom_id res chain seq x y z
N ASP A 1 11.04 16.23 15.02
CA ASP A 1 10.33 15.46 16.06
C ASP A 1 8.85 15.83 16.14
N LYS A 2 8.06 15.32 15.16
CA LYS A 2 6.62 15.58 15.05
C LYS A 2 5.87 14.25 15.01
N LEU A 3 4.66 14.23 15.56
CA LEU A 3 3.69 13.16 15.41
C LEU A 3 2.57 13.66 14.49
N ILE A 4 2.11 12.83 13.57
CA ILE A 4 1.00 13.13 12.68
C ILE A 4 -0.07 12.09 12.91
N ALA A 5 -1.28 12.56 13.11
CA ALA A 5 -2.44 11.71 13.33
C ALA A 5 -3.66 12.26 12.59
N SER A 6 -4.48 11.37 12.09
CA SER A 6 -5.83 11.68 11.64
C SER A 6 -6.86 11.18 12.64
N ASP A 7 -7.95 11.90 12.72
CA ASP A 7 -9.10 11.51 13.51
C ASP A 7 -10.22 10.92 12.64
N GLN A 8 -11.29 10.47 13.30
CA GLN A 8 -12.47 9.88 12.64
C GLN A 8 -13.28 10.89 11.78
N ASN A 9 -12.90 12.16 11.76
CA ASN A 9 -13.49 13.19 10.91
C ASN A 9 -12.59 13.54 9.73
N ASN A 10 -11.60 12.71 9.40
CA ASN A 10 -10.56 12.97 8.39
C ASN A 10 -9.65 14.18 8.69
N ARG A 11 -9.69 14.74 9.89
CA ARG A 11 -8.81 15.85 10.26
C ARG A 11 -7.39 15.35 10.47
N VAL A 12 -6.40 16.09 9.99
CA VAL A 12 -4.99 15.79 10.20
C VAL A 12 -4.38 16.81 11.14
N ASN A 13 -3.88 16.31 12.25
CA ASN A 13 -3.21 17.11 13.26
C ASN A 13 -1.72 16.77 13.30
N ILE A 14 -0.90 17.81 13.41
CA ILE A 14 0.55 17.68 13.62
C ILE A 14 0.85 18.13 15.04
N PHE A 15 1.47 17.25 15.80
CA PHE A 15 1.81 17.48 17.21
C PHE A 15 3.32 17.58 17.38
N ASP A 16 3.74 18.36 18.37
CA ASP A 16 5.08 18.27 18.92
C ASP A 16 5.22 16.94 19.69
N LYS A 17 6.17 16.10 19.29
CA LYS A 17 6.39 14.81 19.91
C LYS A 17 6.84 14.91 21.37
N LYS A 18 7.46 16.03 21.78
CA LYS A 18 8.02 16.20 23.14
C LYS A 18 6.96 16.51 24.19
N ASN A 19 5.96 17.33 23.82
CA ASN A 19 4.99 17.84 24.78
C ASN A 19 3.53 17.59 24.39
N GLY A 20 3.27 16.99 23.22
CA GLY A 20 1.93 16.68 22.71
C GLY A 20 1.13 17.90 22.24
N ASN A 21 1.72 19.08 22.20
CA ASN A 21 1.02 20.27 21.74
C ASN A 21 0.72 20.21 20.24
N ILE A 22 -0.45 20.69 19.83
CA ILE A 22 -0.81 20.79 18.41
C ILE A 22 0.04 21.92 17.79
N LEU A 23 0.86 21.57 16.82
CA LEU A 23 1.66 22.49 16.04
C LEU A 23 0.90 23.07 14.85
N LYS A 24 0.07 22.23 14.23
CA LYS A 24 -0.70 22.63 13.05
C LYS A 24 -1.88 21.68 12.81
N PHE A 25 -2.95 22.26 12.32
CA PHE A 25 -4.09 21.60 11.72
C PHE A 25 -3.94 21.66 10.19
N ILE A 26 -4.10 20.53 9.50
CA ILE A 26 -4.09 20.48 8.03
C ILE A 26 -5.55 20.44 7.58
N PRO A 27 -6.02 21.42 6.80
CA PRO A 27 -7.36 21.42 6.26
C PRO A 27 -7.52 20.26 5.27
N THR A 28 -8.48 19.40 5.53
CA THR A 28 -8.86 18.27 4.70
C THR A 28 -10.39 18.26 4.57
N GLU A 29 -10.90 17.40 3.70
CA GLU A 29 -12.34 17.18 3.62
C GLU A 29 -12.82 16.53 4.91
N GLU A 30 -13.61 17.28 5.70
CA GLU A 30 -14.12 16.79 6.97
C GLU A 30 -15.36 15.93 6.74
N THR A 31 -15.29 14.68 7.18
CA THR A 31 -16.43 13.79 7.25
C THR A 31 -16.27 12.77 8.35
N LYS A 32 -17.38 12.33 8.93
CA LYS A 32 -17.34 11.26 9.91
C LYS A 32 -17.06 9.93 9.20
N ILE A 33 -15.93 9.32 9.55
CA ILE A 33 -15.63 7.97 9.15
C ILE A 33 -16.58 7.04 9.91
N LYS A 34 -17.41 6.31 9.17
CA LYS A 34 -18.28 5.28 9.73
C LYS A 34 -17.59 3.94 9.69
N ASN A 35 -17.40 3.33 10.86
CA ASN A 35 -16.87 1.97 11.03
C ASN A 35 -15.46 1.75 10.43
N ASN A 36 -15.14 0.60 9.94
CA ASN A 36 -13.81 0.06 9.62
C ASN A 36 -12.95 0.83 8.57
N PHE A 37 -13.37 2.00 8.11
CA PHE A 37 -12.57 2.82 7.21
C PHE A 37 -11.45 3.54 7.98
N GLN A 38 -10.23 3.42 7.50
CA GLN A 38 -9.07 4.05 8.11
C GLN A 38 -8.38 4.98 7.09
N ASN A 39 -7.88 6.10 7.61
CA ASN A 39 -6.97 6.92 6.84
C ASN A 39 -5.60 6.24 6.78
N ASN A 40 -5.03 6.20 5.59
CA ASN A 40 -3.73 5.58 5.37
C ASN A 40 -2.66 6.65 5.20
N PHE A 41 -1.47 6.38 5.77
CA PHE A 41 -0.33 7.27 5.69
C PHE A 41 0.88 6.56 5.10
N SER A 42 1.69 7.32 4.35
CA SER A 42 3.03 6.95 3.96
C SER A 42 3.95 8.16 4.03
N ILE A 43 5.23 7.93 4.22
CA ILE A 43 6.23 9.00 4.41
C ILE A 43 7.44 8.69 3.56
N ASN A 44 7.87 9.67 2.75
CA ASN A 44 9.18 9.64 2.09
C ASN A 44 10.11 10.72 2.68
N LYS A 45 11.21 11.00 1.99
CA LYS A 45 12.20 11.99 2.43
C LYS A 45 11.59 13.37 2.68
N ASP A 46 10.77 13.89 1.77
CA ASP A 46 10.31 15.29 1.78
C ASP A 46 8.83 15.46 2.12
N PHE A 47 8.02 14.42 1.93
CA PHE A 47 6.57 14.49 2.04
C PHE A 47 5.97 13.45 2.98
N ILE A 48 4.78 13.76 3.46
CA ILE A 48 3.85 12.86 4.11
C ILE A 48 2.65 12.77 3.18
N PHE A 49 2.26 11.54 2.88
CA PHE A 49 1.08 11.25 2.08
C PHE A 49 -0.02 10.75 2.99
N MET A 50 -1.22 11.25 2.80
CA MET A 50 -2.40 10.81 3.50
C MET A 50 -3.52 10.55 2.50
N LEU A 51 -4.06 9.36 2.54
CA LEU A 51 -5.25 8.97 1.79
C LEU A 51 -6.44 8.97 2.74
N ASN A 52 -7.44 9.77 2.44
CA ASN A 52 -8.67 9.82 3.23
C ASN A 52 -9.76 8.89 2.67
N THR A 53 -10.85 8.79 3.39
CA THR A 53 -11.99 7.92 3.05
C THR A 53 -12.84 8.43 1.87
N TYR A 54 -12.57 9.62 1.35
CA TYR A 54 -13.15 10.12 0.09
C TYR A 54 -12.32 9.78 -1.15
N GLY A 55 -11.15 9.16 -0.96
CA GLY A 55 -10.20 8.91 -2.04
C GLY A 55 -9.32 10.11 -2.38
N SER A 56 -9.32 11.14 -1.53
CA SER A 56 -8.40 12.26 -1.69
C SER A 56 -7.06 11.92 -1.08
N LEU A 57 -6.04 11.89 -1.94
CA LEU A 57 -4.64 11.72 -1.57
C LEU A 57 -3.99 13.08 -1.42
N TYR A 58 -3.56 13.40 -0.22
CA TYR A 58 -2.86 14.63 0.13
C TYR A 58 -1.35 14.39 0.19
N SER A 59 -0.58 15.32 -0.36
CA SER A 59 0.86 15.43 -0.12
C SER A 59 1.15 16.62 0.77
N ILE A 60 1.78 16.40 1.91
CA ILE A 60 2.07 17.41 2.92
C ILE A 60 3.60 17.54 3.01
N ASN A 61 4.11 18.73 2.81
CA ASN A 61 5.54 19.02 2.92
C ASN A 61 6.01 18.94 4.38
N LYS A 62 7.01 18.12 4.67
CA LYS A 62 7.51 17.85 6.04
C LYS A 62 8.15 19.07 6.70
N LYS A 63 8.72 20.00 5.92
CA LYS A 63 9.44 21.17 6.46
C LYS A 63 8.48 22.23 6.98
N ASN A 64 7.50 22.61 6.15
CA ASN A 64 6.58 23.71 6.47
C ASN A 64 5.16 23.25 6.84
N ASN A 65 4.88 21.95 6.76
CA ASN A 65 3.58 21.35 7.03
C ASN A 65 2.43 21.89 6.16
N ASN A 66 2.73 22.34 4.95
CA ASN A 66 1.72 22.80 4.00
C ASN A 66 1.35 21.68 3.04
N VAL A 67 0.09 21.66 2.62
CA VAL A 67 -0.35 20.80 1.52
C VAL A 67 0.35 21.27 0.26
N LYS A 68 1.00 20.33 -0.43
CA LYS A 68 1.70 20.57 -1.70
C LYS A 68 0.78 20.36 -2.89
N TRP A 69 0.04 19.25 -2.86
CA TRP A 69 -0.96 18.89 -3.86
C TRP A 69 -2.01 17.96 -3.26
N VAL A 70 -3.16 17.86 -3.93
CA VAL A 70 -4.23 16.91 -3.63
C VAL A 70 -4.67 16.27 -4.93
N THR A 71 -4.82 14.95 -4.93
CA THR A 71 -5.36 14.18 -6.06
C THR A 71 -6.53 13.33 -5.56
N ASN A 72 -7.71 13.48 -6.17
CA ASN A 72 -8.86 12.64 -5.85
C ASN A 72 -8.86 11.40 -6.76
N LEU A 73 -8.84 10.22 -6.15
CA LEU A 73 -8.84 8.91 -6.82
C LEU A 73 -10.26 8.34 -6.96
N ASN A 74 -11.22 8.89 -6.23
CA ASN A 74 -12.61 8.49 -6.32
C ASN A 74 -13.22 9.06 -7.61
N GLN A 75 -13.48 8.19 -8.58
CA GLN A 75 -14.08 8.57 -9.86
C GLN A 75 -15.62 8.56 -9.83
N SER A 76 -16.23 8.30 -8.69
CA SER A 76 -17.68 8.37 -8.55
C SER A 76 -18.15 9.81 -8.69
N ILE A 77 -19.04 10.07 -9.64
CA ILE A 77 -19.67 11.37 -9.88
C ILE A 77 -20.66 11.68 -8.75
N ASP A 78 -21.18 10.67 -8.08
CA ASP A 78 -22.10 10.80 -6.96
C ASP A 78 -21.32 10.99 -5.65
N ILE A 79 -21.35 12.22 -5.14
CA ILE A 79 -20.88 12.57 -3.79
C ILE A 79 -21.85 11.98 -2.74
N ASN A 80 -22.18 10.72 -2.87
CA ASN A 80 -23.00 10.06 -1.87
C ASN A 80 -22.06 9.52 -0.76
N PRO A 81 -22.28 9.88 0.51
CA PRO A 81 -21.50 9.36 1.64
C PRO A 81 -21.48 7.83 1.74
N SER A 82 -22.33 7.14 1.00
CA SER A 82 -22.33 5.68 0.91
C SER A 82 -21.22 5.11 0.03
N ASN A 83 -20.62 5.92 -0.86
CA ASN A 83 -19.55 5.52 -1.77
C ASN A 83 -18.19 5.98 -1.27
N LEU A 84 -17.83 5.58 -0.06
CA LEU A 84 -16.51 5.84 0.51
C LEU A 84 -15.45 5.06 -0.27
N PHE A 85 -14.31 5.70 -0.45
CA PHE A 85 -13.14 5.08 -1.07
C PHE A 85 -12.47 4.15 -0.06
N ASN A 86 -12.52 2.86 -0.32
CA ASN A 86 -11.86 1.88 0.52
C ASN A 86 -10.41 1.70 0.04
N GLY A 87 -9.54 2.55 0.56
CA GLY A 87 -8.11 2.47 0.30
C GLY A 87 -7.46 1.45 1.22
N HIS A 88 -6.63 0.59 0.63
CA HIS A 88 -5.71 -0.28 1.36
C HIS A 88 -4.43 0.48 1.72
N GLU A 89 -3.40 -0.23 2.19
CA GLU A 89 -2.17 0.37 2.63
C GLU A 89 -1.48 1.21 1.56
N LEU A 90 -1.04 2.40 1.98
CA LEU A 90 -0.33 3.36 1.17
C LEU A 90 1.17 3.15 1.33
N ILE A 91 1.90 3.07 0.23
CA ILE A 91 3.36 3.03 0.24
C ILE A 91 3.96 4.12 -0.63
N SER A 92 5.17 4.55 -0.31
CA SER A 92 5.87 5.56 -1.11
C SER A 92 7.39 5.38 -1.08
N ASN A 93 8.03 5.82 -2.14
CA ASN A 93 9.45 6.14 -2.19
C ASN A 93 9.64 7.62 -2.55
N ASP A 94 10.84 8.04 -2.90
CA ASP A 94 11.10 9.45 -3.20
C ASP A 94 10.42 9.93 -4.50
N GLU A 95 10.16 9.04 -5.46
CA GLU A 95 9.60 9.40 -6.77
C GLU A 95 8.10 9.07 -6.90
N PHE A 96 7.63 8.02 -6.22
CA PHE A 96 6.29 7.46 -6.43
C PHE A 96 5.51 7.26 -5.13
N VAL A 97 4.19 7.34 -5.26
CA VAL A 97 3.22 6.91 -4.26
C VAL A 97 2.34 5.84 -4.88
N ILE A 98 2.19 4.71 -4.20
CA ILE A 98 1.33 3.61 -4.63
C ILE A 98 0.11 3.58 -3.74
N VAL A 99 -1.05 3.60 -4.35
CA VAL A 99 -2.34 3.49 -3.69
C VAL A 99 -3.05 2.26 -4.22
N SER A 100 -3.42 1.34 -3.36
CA SER A 100 -4.30 0.23 -3.69
C SER A 100 -5.68 0.46 -3.09
N SER A 101 -6.72 0.13 -3.83
CA SER A 101 -8.11 0.19 -3.41
C SER A 101 -8.82 -1.13 -3.73
N GLU A 102 -10.12 -1.22 -3.40
CA GLU A 102 -10.94 -2.37 -3.76
C GLU A 102 -11.12 -2.55 -5.28
N ASP A 103 -10.87 -1.51 -6.07
CA ASP A 103 -11.09 -1.54 -7.52
C ASP A 103 -9.79 -1.52 -8.32
N ALA A 104 -8.75 -0.84 -7.82
CA ALA A 104 -7.56 -0.57 -8.61
C ALA A 104 -6.31 -0.29 -7.76
N THR A 105 -5.16 -0.43 -8.41
CA THR A 105 -3.87 0.06 -7.91
C THR A 105 -3.38 1.20 -8.78
N TYR A 106 -2.98 2.31 -8.14
CA TYR A 106 -2.51 3.54 -8.79
C TYR A 106 -1.03 3.74 -8.51
N ILE A 107 -0.28 4.15 -9.55
CA ILE A 107 1.08 4.69 -9.44
C ILE A 107 0.99 6.19 -9.67
N ILE A 108 1.45 6.97 -8.69
CA ILE A 108 1.29 8.41 -8.65
C ILE A 108 2.66 9.06 -8.45
N ASN A 109 2.91 10.15 -9.17
CA ASN A 109 4.13 10.94 -8.99
C ASN A 109 4.11 11.66 -7.63
N SER A 110 5.15 11.44 -6.80
CA SER A 110 5.21 11.99 -5.44
C SER A 110 5.34 13.52 -5.39
N PHE A 111 5.87 14.15 -6.44
CA PHE A 111 6.12 15.60 -6.47
C PHE A 111 4.91 16.43 -6.86
N ASN A 112 4.08 15.92 -7.79
CA ASN A 112 2.99 16.71 -8.38
C ASN A 112 1.61 16.04 -8.31
N GLY A 113 1.52 14.79 -7.82
CA GLY A 113 0.25 14.08 -7.67
C GLY A 113 -0.35 13.55 -8.99
N ALA A 114 0.38 13.62 -10.11
CA ALA A 114 -0.10 13.09 -11.38
C ALA A 114 -0.19 11.56 -11.34
N ILE A 115 -1.31 11.01 -11.77
CA ILE A 115 -1.50 9.56 -11.95
C ILE A 115 -0.68 9.14 -13.18
N ILE A 116 0.33 8.30 -12.96
CA ILE A 116 1.20 7.77 -14.01
C ILE A 116 0.55 6.55 -14.64
N SER A 117 0.03 5.65 -13.80
CA SER A 117 -0.62 4.42 -14.24
C SER A 117 -1.73 4.02 -13.29
N LYS A 118 -2.75 3.38 -13.84
CA LYS A 118 -3.86 2.74 -13.11
C LYS A 118 -4.02 1.32 -13.61
N PHE A 119 -4.07 0.37 -12.70
CA PHE A 119 -4.27 -1.05 -12.98
C PHE A 119 -5.54 -1.52 -12.28
N ASN A 120 -6.37 -2.29 -12.96
CA ASN A 120 -7.52 -2.98 -12.36
C ASN A 120 -7.04 -4.24 -11.60
N ILE A 121 -6.09 -4.03 -10.69
CA ILE A 121 -5.48 -5.04 -9.84
C ILE A 121 -5.73 -4.62 -8.39
N ILE A 122 -6.40 -5.48 -7.66
CA ILE A 122 -6.64 -5.32 -6.22
C ILE A 122 -5.48 -5.99 -5.49
N SER A 123 -4.72 -5.23 -4.72
CA SER A 123 -3.68 -5.82 -3.86
C SER A 123 -4.30 -6.39 -2.59
N LYS A 124 -3.95 -7.61 -2.25
CA LYS A 124 -4.48 -8.33 -1.10
C LYS A 124 -3.77 -7.97 0.21
N ILE A 125 -2.51 -7.61 0.08
CA ILE A 125 -1.61 -7.22 1.16
C ILE A 125 -0.84 -5.97 0.73
N LYS A 126 -0.13 -5.35 1.66
CA LYS A 126 0.69 -4.17 1.40
C LYS A 126 1.65 -4.42 0.24
N PRO A 127 1.64 -3.55 -0.81
CA PRO A 127 2.60 -3.68 -1.90
C PRO A 127 4.05 -3.45 -1.46
N LEU A 128 5.00 -3.92 -2.26
CA LEU A 128 6.43 -3.76 -2.01
C LEU A 128 7.11 -3.05 -3.17
N ILE A 129 7.88 -1.99 -2.88
CA ILE A 129 8.71 -1.29 -3.87
C ILE A 129 10.17 -1.70 -3.68
N ILE A 130 10.80 -2.20 -4.74
CA ILE A 130 12.24 -2.49 -4.79
C ILE A 130 12.82 -1.77 -6.00
N LYS A 131 13.59 -0.72 -5.78
CA LYS A 131 14.13 0.13 -6.86
C LYS A 131 13.00 0.65 -7.78
N ASN A 132 12.96 0.21 -9.03
CA ASN A 132 11.97 0.60 -10.04
C ASN A 132 10.87 -0.46 -10.24
N HIS A 133 10.75 -1.42 -9.35
CA HIS A 133 9.77 -2.50 -9.45
C HIS A 133 8.78 -2.44 -8.30
N LEU A 134 7.52 -2.60 -8.64
CA LEU A 134 6.42 -2.76 -7.72
C LEU A 134 5.99 -4.23 -7.72
N PHE A 135 5.97 -4.83 -6.56
CA PHE A 135 5.51 -6.20 -6.35
C PHE A 135 4.16 -6.17 -5.62
N LEU A 136 3.18 -6.86 -6.18
CA LEU A 136 1.82 -6.96 -5.67
C LEU A 136 1.44 -8.42 -5.49
N VAL A 137 0.74 -8.73 -4.40
CA VAL A 137 -0.01 -9.99 -4.29
C VAL A 137 -1.48 -9.67 -4.51
N SER A 138 -2.01 -10.09 -5.66
CA SER A 138 -3.38 -9.76 -6.06
C SER A 138 -4.42 -10.59 -5.32
N SER A 139 -5.69 -10.14 -5.39
CA SER A 139 -6.85 -10.90 -4.89
C SER A 139 -6.99 -12.29 -5.52
N ASN A 140 -6.46 -12.47 -6.74
CA ASN A 140 -6.44 -13.74 -7.46
C ASN A 140 -5.20 -14.60 -7.17
N ASN A 141 -4.46 -14.29 -6.10
CA ASN A 141 -3.25 -15.01 -5.66
C ASN A 141 -2.09 -14.94 -6.67
N LEU A 142 -2.01 -13.88 -7.45
CA LEU A 142 -0.91 -13.66 -8.37
C LEU A 142 0.16 -12.80 -7.70
N LEU A 143 1.43 -13.20 -7.79
CA LEU A 143 2.55 -12.30 -7.59
C LEU A 143 2.82 -11.58 -8.91
N ILE A 144 2.67 -10.27 -8.89
CA ILE A 144 2.80 -9.42 -10.07
C ILE A 144 3.96 -8.45 -9.86
N CYS A 145 4.86 -8.40 -10.83
CA CYS A 145 5.94 -7.42 -10.89
C CYS A 145 5.66 -6.39 -11.97
N ILE A 146 5.66 -5.11 -11.60
CA ILE A 146 5.40 -3.98 -12.49
C ILE A 146 6.62 -3.05 -12.49
N ASN A 147 7.06 -2.62 -13.67
CA ASN A 147 7.99 -1.50 -13.78
C ASN A 147 7.26 -0.20 -13.47
N ILE A 148 7.62 0.47 -12.37
CA ILE A 148 6.91 1.66 -11.89
C ILE A 148 7.03 2.84 -12.88
N LYS A 149 8.12 2.93 -13.64
CA LYS A 149 8.40 4.08 -14.51
C LYS A 149 7.51 4.14 -15.75
N ASN A 150 7.21 2.98 -16.34
CA ASN A 150 6.43 2.89 -17.58
C ASN A 150 5.11 2.13 -17.43
N GLY A 151 4.84 1.54 -16.24
CA GLY A 151 3.62 0.78 -15.99
C GLY A 151 3.59 -0.59 -16.65
N GLU A 152 4.71 -1.11 -17.17
CA GLU A 152 4.77 -2.42 -17.81
C GLU A 152 4.74 -3.55 -16.79
N ILE A 153 3.86 -4.53 -17.00
CA ILE A 153 3.86 -5.77 -16.21
C ILE A 153 5.00 -6.66 -16.73
N ILE A 154 6.01 -6.87 -15.90
CA ILE A 154 7.19 -7.66 -16.24
C ILE A 154 6.85 -9.14 -16.18
N TYR A 155 6.16 -9.56 -15.12
CA TYR A 155 5.62 -10.91 -14.98
C TYR A 155 4.41 -10.93 -14.05
N SER A 156 3.64 -12.00 -14.19
CA SER A 156 2.54 -12.38 -13.31
C SER A 156 2.54 -13.89 -13.16
N LEU A 157 2.58 -14.39 -11.93
CA LEU A 157 2.61 -15.83 -11.64
C LEU A 157 1.63 -16.18 -10.52
N ASN A 158 1.05 -17.37 -10.61
CA ASN A 158 0.16 -17.89 -9.58
C ASN A 158 0.96 -18.49 -8.43
N ILE A 159 0.89 -17.87 -7.26
CA ILE A 159 1.67 -18.30 -6.09
C ILE A 159 1.25 -19.70 -5.64
N ASN A 160 -0.05 -20.02 -5.66
CA ASN A 160 -0.53 -21.33 -5.23
C ASN A 160 -0.07 -22.46 -6.16
N GLU A 161 -0.02 -22.20 -7.48
CA GLU A 161 0.53 -23.15 -8.46
C GLU A 161 2.02 -23.38 -8.20
N LYS A 162 2.78 -22.31 -7.97
CA LYS A 162 4.22 -22.41 -7.68
C LYS A 162 4.50 -23.19 -6.40
N ILE A 163 3.68 -22.99 -5.35
CA ILE A 163 3.78 -23.75 -4.11
C ILE A 163 3.48 -25.23 -4.38
N ALA A 164 2.40 -25.54 -5.11
CA ALA A 164 2.00 -26.90 -5.42
C ALA A 164 3.04 -27.65 -6.25
N GLU A 165 3.61 -26.99 -7.28
CA GLU A 165 4.72 -27.50 -8.09
C GLU A 165 5.96 -27.81 -7.24
N PHE A 166 6.36 -26.87 -6.36
CA PHE A 166 7.54 -27.01 -5.51
C PHE A 166 7.43 -28.15 -4.48
N LEU A 167 6.24 -28.34 -3.91
CA LEU A 167 5.98 -29.34 -2.90
C LEU A 167 5.49 -30.69 -3.49
N GLU A 168 5.26 -30.76 -4.79
CA GLU A 168 4.71 -31.93 -5.50
C GLU A 168 3.34 -32.39 -4.91
N ILE A 169 2.50 -31.40 -4.55
CA ILE A 169 1.18 -31.63 -3.97
C ILE A 169 0.06 -31.07 -4.83
N LYS A 170 -1.20 -31.39 -4.49
CA LYS A 170 -2.35 -30.70 -5.09
C LYS A 170 -2.37 -29.23 -4.69
N GLN A 171 -2.76 -28.38 -5.62
CA GLN A 171 -2.92 -26.95 -5.35
C GLN A 171 -3.94 -26.71 -4.24
N GLU A 172 -3.52 -25.97 -3.22
CA GLU A 172 -4.36 -25.48 -2.13
C GLU A 172 -4.36 -23.96 -2.08
N PHE A 173 -5.42 -23.38 -1.50
CA PHE A 173 -5.50 -21.93 -1.35
C PHE A 173 -4.69 -21.46 -0.14
N ALA A 174 -3.63 -20.72 -0.40
CA ALA A 174 -2.87 -20.02 0.62
C ALA A 174 -3.54 -18.68 0.99
N LEU A 175 -3.50 -18.33 2.28
CA LEU A 175 -3.87 -17.02 2.77
C LEU A 175 -2.61 -16.23 3.05
N PHE A 176 -2.45 -15.11 2.36
CA PHE A 176 -1.30 -14.22 2.46
C PHE A 176 -1.50 -13.20 3.58
N GLU A 177 -0.44 -12.85 4.27
CA GLU A 177 -0.44 -11.92 5.39
C GLU A 177 0.44 -10.69 5.11
N ASP A 178 1.65 -10.90 4.60
CA ASP A 178 2.58 -9.82 4.30
C ASP A 178 3.55 -10.20 3.18
N ILE A 179 4.22 -9.19 2.61
CA ILE A 179 5.31 -9.33 1.65
C ILE A 179 6.49 -8.48 2.09
N LEU A 180 7.67 -9.07 2.11
CA LEU A 180 8.91 -8.46 2.59
C LEU A 180 10.02 -8.65 1.56
N PHE A 181 11.07 -7.83 1.67
CA PHE A 181 12.31 -8.01 0.91
C PHE A 181 13.49 -8.13 1.85
N ALA A 182 14.17 -9.25 1.79
CA ALA A 182 15.38 -9.49 2.55
C ALA A 182 16.33 -10.42 1.78
N ASN A 183 17.63 -10.22 1.92
CA ASN A 183 18.68 -11.05 1.28
C ASN A 183 18.48 -11.24 -0.23
N ASP A 184 18.11 -10.18 -0.93
CA ASP A 184 17.81 -10.16 -2.37
C ASP A 184 16.67 -11.12 -2.79
N LYS A 185 15.77 -11.43 -1.87
CA LYS A 185 14.60 -12.29 -2.07
C LYS A 185 13.30 -11.59 -1.67
N ILE A 186 12.24 -11.97 -2.35
CA ILE A 186 10.87 -11.60 -2.02
C ILE A 186 10.32 -12.70 -1.11
N LEU A 187 9.95 -12.33 0.10
CA LEU A 187 9.41 -13.22 1.11
C LEU A 187 7.92 -12.94 1.26
N ILE A 188 7.08 -13.94 1.02
CA ILE A 188 5.63 -13.85 1.20
C ILE A 188 5.25 -14.68 2.41
N GLN A 189 4.73 -14.01 3.43
CA GLN A 189 4.25 -14.64 4.64
C GLN A 189 2.83 -15.17 4.45
N LEU A 190 2.62 -16.43 4.86
CA LEU A 190 1.32 -17.07 4.88
C LEU A 190 0.75 -17.06 6.32
N LYS A 191 -0.58 -17.01 6.45
CA LYS A 191 -1.26 -17.02 7.77
C LYS A 191 -1.05 -18.31 8.57
N ASN A 192 -0.64 -19.41 7.93
CA ASN A 192 -0.33 -20.68 8.58
C ASN A 192 1.14 -20.78 9.06
N SER A 193 1.83 -19.66 9.20
CA SER A 193 3.22 -19.54 9.64
C SER A 193 4.24 -20.13 8.67
N TYR A 194 3.92 -20.24 7.39
CA TYR A 194 4.90 -20.52 6.34
C TYR A 194 5.37 -19.22 5.68
N MET A 195 6.61 -19.27 5.22
CA MET A 195 7.24 -18.24 4.39
C MET A 195 7.58 -18.84 3.04
N VAL A 196 7.15 -18.16 1.98
CA VAL A 196 7.46 -18.54 0.60
C VAL A 196 8.48 -17.57 0.05
N GLU A 197 9.59 -18.07 -0.46
CA GLU A 197 10.73 -17.29 -0.92
C GLU A 197 10.81 -17.33 -2.44
N PHE A 198 10.71 -16.16 -3.07
CA PHE A 198 10.91 -15.97 -4.50
C PHE A 198 12.17 -15.15 -4.75
N ASP A 199 12.84 -15.40 -5.87
CA ASP A 199 13.80 -14.44 -6.37
C ASP A 199 13.09 -13.25 -7.04
N ILE A 200 13.86 -12.22 -7.40
CA ILE A 200 13.32 -11.02 -8.06
C ILE A 200 12.79 -11.27 -9.48
N LYS A 201 13.09 -12.42 -10.08
CA LYS A 201 12.57 -12.83 -11.39
C LYS A 201 11.25 -13.58 -11.30
N GLY A 202 10.85 -13.96 -10.08
CA GLY A 202 9.61 -14.69 -9.81
C GLY A 202 9.79 -16.20 -9.72
N ASP A 203 11.04 -16.71 -9.69
CA ASP A 203 11.27 -18.13 -9.46
C ASP A 203 11.15 -18.45 -7.97
N LEU A 204 10.37 -19.48 -7.63
CA LEU A 204 10.23 -19.95 -6.26
C LEU A 204 11.51 -20.69 -5.86
N VAL A 205 12.14 -20.21 -4.79
CA VAL A 205 13.44 -20.68 -4.31
C VAL A 205 13.31 -21.64 -3.13
N ASN A 206 12.39 -21.30 -2.19
CA ASN A 206 12.26 -22.06 -0.96
C ASN A 206 10.88 -21.85 -0.30
N ILE A 207 10.51 -22.83 0.53
CA ILE A 207 9.35 -22.73 1.42
C ILE A 207 9.78 -23.25 2.79
N PHE A 208 9.63 -22.45 3.83
CA PHE A 208 9.99 -22.86 5.18
C PHE A 208 8.95 -22.44 6.21
N LYS A 209 8.86 -23.18 7.30
CA LYS A 209 7.96 -22.90 8.40
C LYS A 209 8.66 -22.01 9.44
N LEU A 210 8.01 -20.94 9.85
CA LEU A 210 8.46 -20.12 10.96
C LEU A 210 8.30 -20.90 12.27
N GLN A 211 9.33 -20.87 13.14
CA GLN A 211 9.35 -21.68 14.37
C GLN A 211 8.35 -21.21 15.43
N ASN A 212 7.95 -19.94 15.42
CA ASN A 212 6.97 -19.36 16.33
C ASN A 212 5.85 -18.70 15.54
N LYS A 213 4.60 -18.84 16.01
CA LYS A 213 3.50 -18.01 15.51
C LYS A 213 3.86 -16.55 15.77
N ILE A 214 3.95 -15.76 14.71
CA ILE A 214 3.95 -14.31 14.86
C ILE A 214 2.52 -13.96 15.26
N ASN A 215 2.32 -13.64 16.55
CA ASN A 215 1.05 -13.10 17.02
C ASN A 215 0.98 -11.65 16.51
N SER A 216 0.13 -11.42 15.54
CA SER A 216 -0.25 -10.09 15.07
C SER A 216 -1.18 -9.40 16.04
#